data_fe830bfc7cc430c795cabe780d3ed7e1
#
_entry.id   fe830bfc7cc430c795cabe780d3ed7e1
#
_cell.length_a   1.000
_cell.length_b   1.000
_cell.length_c   1.000
_cell.angle_alpha   90.00
_cell.angle_beta   90.00
_cell.angle_gamma   90.00
#
_symmetry.space_group_name_H-M   'P 1'
#
loop_
_entity.id
_entity.type
_entity.pdbx_description
1 polymer ?
#
loop_
_entity_poly.entity_id
_entity_poly.type
_entity_poly.pdbx_seq_one_letter_code
_entity_poly.pdbx_strand_id
1 'polypeptide(L)'
;MTPSILGHLDRLADEHPDKLLYSYLDVNGDPIESYTYASFLQRVEAIAGHLWKEGRFAGGDRLLLAYPPGLEMICAFFGCVRAGLIPVPVYPPSSRGFQSALYKMVHIAKDCQAAGILTSRDYQASLKTNLARSGVSACGIDVDYISGLPWMATEEFVTPIAGRPAAAHSKVLFLQYTSGSTMEPKGVIVTHENILDTCPLVIDHSSPVVISWLPQYHDMGLIGCYLYPALKGGTTYGFSPTDFIQRPILWFDAMTAYRATATAAPNFAYDYCLRAGRLSKESLEACDLSSLRVLMC
;
A
#
# COMPACT_ATOMS: atom_id res chain seq x y z
N MET A 1 0.75 -20.75 18.66
CA MET A 1 0.93 -20.16 17.32
C MET A 1 1.49 -18.76 17.51
N THR A 2 2.49 -18.38 16.75
CA THR A 2 3.02 -16.99 16.80
C THR A 2 1.92 -16.04 16.35
N PRO A 3 1.66 -14.93 17.06
CA PRO A 3 0.67 -13.95 16.66
C PRO A 3 0.95 -13.47 15.22
N SER A 4 -0.07 -13.42 14.39
CA SER A 4 0.05 -13.03 12.97
C SER A 4 -1.05 -12.04 12.61
N ILE A 5 -0.72 -11.00 11.83
CA ILE A 5 -1.73 -10.06 11.32
C ILE A 5 -2.79 -10.75 10.48
N LEU A 6 -2.42 -11.85 9.80
CA LEU A 6 -3.38 -12.63 9.01
C LEU A 6 -4.46 -13.29 9.89
N GLY A 7 -4.06 -13.88 11.03
CA GLY A 7 -5.03 -14.48 11.94
C GLY A 7 -6.01 -13.45 12.55
N HIS A 8 -5.58 -12.20 12.72
CA HIS A 8 -6.49 -11.11 13.11
C HIS A 8 -7.49 -10.77 12.01
N LEU A 9 -7.03 -10.69 10.76
CA LEU A 9 -7.89 -10.42 9.62
C LEU A 9 -8.86 -11.55 9.33
N ASP A 10 -8.40 -12.82 9.42
CA ASP A 10 -9.26 -13.98 9.25
C ASP A 10 -10.42 -13.95 10.25
N ARG A 11 -10.13 -13.71 11.54
CA ARG A 11 -11.15 -13.60 12.58
C ARG A 11 -12.13 -12.45 12.32
N LEU A 12 -11.63 -11.27 11.92
CA LEU A 12 -12.50 -10.12 11.62
C LEU A 12 -13.39 -10.36 10.39
N ALA A 13 -12.90 -11.10 9.40
CA ALA A 13 -13.70 -11.48 8.24
C ALA A 13 -14.77 -12.50 8.59
N ASP A 14 -14.50 -13.41 9.53
CA ASP A 14 -15.51 -14.36 10.04
C ASP A 14 -16.57 -13.63 10.88
N GLU A 15 -16.18 -12.70 11.73
CA GLU A 15 -17.07 -11.93 12.60
C GLU A 15 -17.90 -10.87 11.84
N HIS A 16 -17.30 -10.23 10.81
CA HIS A 16 -17.87 -9.10 10.09
C HIS A 16 -17.65 -9.17 8.57
N PRO A 17 -18.10 -10.23 7.87
CA PRO A 17 -17.77 -10.50 6.47
C PRO A 17 -18.16 -9.37 5.52
N ASP A 18 -19.31 -8.74 5.73
CA ASP A 18 -19.88 -7.72 4.85
C ASP A 18 -19.45 -6.31 5.22
N LYS A 19 -18.67 -6.14 6.31
CA LYS A 19 -18.18 -4.82 6.70
C LYS A 19 -17.16 -4.32 5.69
N LEU A 20 -17.31 -3.05 5.29
CA LEU A 20 -16.35 -2.38 4.42
C LEU A 20 -14.97 -2.30 5.10
N LEU A 21 -13.95 -2.78 4.43
CA LEU A 21 -12.55 -2.71 4.87
C LEU A 21 -11.82 -1.57 4.14
N TYR A 22 -11.83 -1.61 2.83
CA TYR A 22 -11.15 -0.62 2.00
C TYR A 22 -12.08 -0.08 0.91
N SER A 23 -11.96 1.22 0.66
CA SER A 23 -12.55 1.87 -0.50
C SER A 23 -11.55 2.84 -1.11
N TYR A 24 -11.44 2.87 -2.43
CA TYR A 24 -10.60 3.82 -3.15
C TYR A 24 -11.48 4.83 -3.88
N LEU A 25 -11.20 6.11 -3.66
CA LEU A 25 -12.01 7.21 -4.16
C LEU A 25 -11.37 7.84 -5.40
N ASP A 26 -12.21 8.33 -6.29
CA ASP A 26 -11.78 9.19 -7.40
C ASP A 26 -11.55 10.64 -6.94
N VAL A 27 -11.22 11.53 -7.89
CA VAL A 27 -10.99 12.96 -7.63
C VAL A 27 -12.27 13.70 -7.17
N ASN A 28 -13.45 13.13 -7.37
CA ASN A 28 -14.72 13.70 -6.90
C ASN A 28 -15.07 13.25 -5.47
N GLY A 29 -14.41 12.20 -4.98
CA GLY A 29 -14.68 11.57 -3.69
C GLY A 29 -15.63 10.38 -3.79
N ASP A 30 -15.92 9.91 -5.01
CA ASP A 30 -16.77 8.76 -5.25
C ASP A 30 -15.99 7.46 -5.22
N PRO A 31 -16.51 6.38 -4.59
CA PRO A 31 -15.88 5.07 -4.58
C PRO A 31 -15.77 4.45 -5.98
N ILE A 32 -14.55 4.12 -6.40
CA ILE A 32 -14.27 3.44 -7.68
C ILE A 32 -13.85 1.97 -7.50
N GLU A 33 -13.38 1.61 -6.32
CA GLU A 33 -13.03 0.24 -5.96
C GLU A 33 -13.27 0.04 -4.47
N SER A 34 -13.83 -1.10 -4.05
CA SER A 34 -14.10 -1.36 -2.64
C SER A 34 -14.02 -2.85 -2.32
N TYR A 35 -13.58 -3.14 -1.10
CA TYR A 35 -13.53 -4.48 -0.53
C TYR A 35 -14.18 -4.51 0.85
N THR A 36 -15.07 -5.49 1.08
CA THR A 36 -15.43 -5.92 2.42
C THR A 36 -14.33 -6.79 3.01
N TYR A 37 -14.39 -7.11 4.31
CA TYR A 37 -13.43 -8.03 4.92
C TYR A 37 -13.40 -9.39 4.18
N ALA A 38 -14.56 -9.95 3.86
CA ALA A 38 -14.66 -11.22 3.14
C ALA A 38 -14.13 -11.15 1.72
N SER A 39 -14.55 -10.15 0.93
CA SER A 39 -14.12 -10.01 -0.46
C SER A 39 -12.62 -9.68 -0.57
N PHE A 40 -12.08 -8.95 0.40
CA PHE A 40 -10.65 -8.69 0.49
C PHE A 40 -9.85 -9.99 0.70
N LEU A 41 -10.26 -10.82 1.66
CA LEU A 41 -9.60 -12.10 1.89
C LEU A 41 -9.71 -13.04 0.68
N GLN A 42 -10.83 -13.05 -0.03
CA GLN A 42 -10.94 -13.81 -1.28
C GLN A 42 -9.92 -13.36 -2.31
N ARG A 43 -9.72 -12.03 -2.45
CA ARG A 43 -8.71 -11.45 -3.34
C ARG A 43 -7.29 -11.83 -2.91
N VAL A 44 -7.00 -11.74 -1.62
CA VAL A 44 -5.72 -12.14 -1.01
C VAL A 44 -5.42 -13.62 -1.27
N GLU A 45 -6.40 -14.51 -1.09
CA GLU A 45 -6.24 -15.94 -1.34
C GLU A 45 -6.02 -16.25 -2.83
N ALA A 46 -6.67 -15.52 -3.74
CA ALA A 46 -6.42 -15.67 -5.17
C ALA A 46 -4.96 -15.36 -5.51
N ILE A 47 -4.44 -14.22 -5.04
CA ILE A 47 -3.04 -13.84 -5.26
C ILE A 47 -2.09 -14.86 -4.62
N ALA A 48 -2.30 -15.22 -3.36
CA ALA A 48 -1.45 -16.18 -2.65
C ALA A 48 -1.42 -17.54 -3.33
N GLY A 49 -2.57 -18.03 -3.78
CA GLY A 49 -2.69 -19.30 -4.49
C GLY A 49 -1.90 -19.32 -5.80
N HIS A 50 -1.96 -18.23 -6.58
CA HIS A 50 -1.20 -18.11 -7.82
C HIS A 50 0.30 -18.02 -7.57
N LEU A 51 0.75 -17.23 -6.57
CA LEU A 51 2.17 -17.16 -6.20
C LEU A 51 2.72 -18.52 -5.76
N TRP A 52 1.93 -19.29 -5.01
CA TRP A 52 2.30 -20.63 -4.62
C TRP A 52 2.36 -21.60 -5.81
N LYS A 53 1.34 -21.58 -6.70
CA LYS A 53 1.25 -22.48 -7.86
C LYS A 53 2.39 -22.27 -8.86
N GLU A 54 2.89 -21.04 -8.99
CA GLU A 54 4.06 -20.73 -9.83
C GLU A 54 5.26 -21.61 -9.49
N GLY A 55 5.41 -22.04 -8.21
CA GLY A 55 6.44 -22.98 -7.76
C GLY A 55 7.87 -22.46 -7.88
N ARG A 56 8.03 -21.18 -8.24
CA ARG A 56 9.35 -20.54 -8.43
C ARG A 56 9.84 -19.79 -7.21
N PHE A 57 8.98 -19.58 -6.20
CA PHE A 57 9.32 -18.85 -4.98
C PHE A 57 9.40 -19.77 -3.79
N ALA A 58 10.44 -19.57 -2.97
CA ALA A 58 10.60 -20.23 -1.68
C ALA A 58 10.06 -19.35 -0.55
N GLY A 59 9.64 -19.97 0.56
CA GLY A 59 9.22 -19.21 1.75
C GLY A 59 10.29 -18.24 2.19
N GLY A 60 9.91 -16.98 2.43
CA GLY A 60 10.82 -15.88 2.78
C GLY A 60 11.45 -15.16 1.58
N ASP A 61 11.15 -15.53 0.34
CA ASP A 61 11.57 -14.74 -0.82
C ASP A 61 10.93 -13.36 -0.81
N ARG A 62 11.71 -12.37 -1.28
CA ARG A 62 11.31 -10.96 -1.31
C ARG A 62 10.74 -10.63 -2.68
N LEU A 63 9.53 -10.09 -2.71
CA LEU A 63 8.90 -9.58 -3.93
C LEU A 63 8.72 -8.07 -3.86
N LEU A 64 9.24 -7.34 -4.85
CA LEU A 64 8.96 -5.92 -4.96
C LEU A 64 7.49 -5.70 -5.31
N LEU A 65 6.88 -4.73 -4.65
CA LEU A 65 5.54 -4.26 -4.98
C LEU A 65 5.64 -2.89 -5.66
N ALA A 66 5.54 -2.86 -6.99
CA ALA A 66 5.67 -1.65 -7.80
C ALA A 66 4.34 -1.31 -8.47
N TYR A 67 3.46 -0.64 -7.74
CA TYR A 67 2.09 -0.31 -8.17
C TYR A 67 1.84 1.19 -8.21
N PRO A 68 1.02 1.68 -9.15
CA PRO A 68 0.38 2.99 -8.98
C PRO A 68 -0.51 2.98 -7.74
N PRO A 69 -0.87 4.15 -7.19
CA PRO A 69 -1.81 4.22 -6.07
C PRO A 69 -3.12 3.51 -6.37
N GLY A 70 -3.60 2.66 -5.43
CA GLY A 70 -4.82 1.85 -5.60
C GLY A 70 -4.87 0.68 -4.62
N LEU A 71 -5.99 -0.04 -4.55
CA LEU A 71 -6.16 -1.16 -3.61
C LEU A 71 -5.39 -2.40 -4.01
N GLU A 72 -5.06 -2.57 -5.28
CA GLU A 72 -4.34 -3.76 -5.77
C GLU A 72 -2.97 -3.94 -5.09
N MET A 73 -2.26 -2.84 -4.79
CA MET A 73 -1.00 -2.90 -4.02
C MET A 73 -1.21 -3.50 -2.63
N ILE A 74 -2.30 -3.15 -1.95
CA ILE A 74 -2.63 -3.68 -0.62
C ILE A 74 -3.03 -5.16 -0.73
N CYS A 75 -3.81 -5.53 -1.75
CA CYS A 75 -4.14 -6.93 -2.02
C CYS A 75 -2.89 -7.77 -2.29
N ALA A 76 -1.96 -7.25 -3.11
CA ALA A 76 -0.69 -7.90 -3.40
C ALA A 76 0.20 -8.04 -2.15
N PHE A 77 0.22 -7.02 -1.29
CA PHE A 77 0.95 -7.07 -0.01
C PHE A 77 0.48 -8.24 0.85
N PHE A 78 -0.82 -8.31 1.12
CA PHE A 78 -1.37 -9.40 1.93
C PHE A 78 -1.31 -10.76 1.21
N GLY A 79 -1.42 -10.78 -0.11
CA GLY A 79 -1.23 -11.98 -0.93
C GLY A 79 0.18 -12.58 -0.78
N CYS A 80 1.23 -11.73 -0.81
CA CYS A 80 2.61 -12.16 -0.53
C CYS A 80 2.73 -12.74 0.89
N VAL A 81 2.25 -12.02 1.90
CA VAL A 81 2.29 -12.48 3.30
C VAL A 81 1.56 -13.82 3.46
N ARG A 82 0.39 -13.97 2.85
CA ARG A 82 -0.41 -15.20 2.86
C ARG A 82 0.30 -16.35 2.14
N ALA A 83 1.10 -16.07 1.12
CA ALA A 83 1.93 -17.05 0.43
C ALA A 83 3.22 -17.41 1.20
N GLY A 84 3.53 -16.75 2.32
CA GLY A 84 4.77 -16.94 3.08
C GLY A 84 5.97 -16.20 2.48
N LEU A 85 5.72 -15.22 1.61
CA LEU A 85 6.71 -14.37 0.97
C LEU A 85 6.81 -13.03 1.70
N ILE A 86 7.89 -12.28 1.46
CA ILE A 86 8.14 -10.98 2.08
C ILE A 86 7.90 -9.87 1.05
N PRO A 87 6.80 -9.11 1.16
CA PRO A 87 6.57 -7.97 0.29
C PRO A 87 7.55 -6.84 0.57
N VAL A 88 7.97 -6.15 -0.49
CA VAL A 88 8.87 -4.99 -0.44
C VAL A 88 8.23 -3.86 -1.22
N PRO A 89 7.42 -3.01 -0.57
CA PRO A 89 6.81 -1.86 -1.22
C PRO A 89 7.86 -0.88 -1.73
N VAL A 90 7.74 -0.47 -3.00
CA VAL A 90 8.66 0.49 -3.63
C VAL A 90 7.90 1.60 -4.33
N TYR A 91 8.53 2.79 -4.39
CA TYR A 91 8.02 3.87 -5.22
C TYR A 91 8.00 3.44 -6.69
N PRO A 92 6.84 3.44 -7.35
CA PRO A 92 6.77 3.07 -8.76
C PRO A 92 7.37 4.18 -9.64
N PRO A 93 8.49 3.93 -10.37
CA PRO A 93 9.04 4.91 -11.30
C PRO A 93 8.00 5.43 -12.28
N SER A 94 7.78 6.73 -12.31
CA SER A 94 6.86 7.42 -13.20
C SER A 94 7.61 8.41 -14.10
N SER A 95 6.96 8.97 -15.12
CA SER A 95 7.60 9.89 -16.07
C SER A 95 8.34 11.03 -15.40
N ARG A 96 7.84 11.55 -14.27
CA ARG A 96 8.50 12.61 -13.50
C ARG A 96 9.56 12.01 -12.58
N GLY A 97 10.82 12.38 -12.78
CA GLY A 97 11.94 11.87 -11.97
C GLY A 97 12.26 10.39 -12.22
N PHE A 98 11.91 9.86 -13.39
CA PHE A 98 11.99 8.46 -13.76
C PHE A 98 13.35 7.81 -13.45
N GLN A 99 14.46 8.46 -13.86
CA GLN A 99 15.81 7.90 -13.67
C GLN A 99 16.16 7.72 -12.17
N SER A 100 15.87 8.75 -11.35
CA SER A 100 16.15 8.68 -9.91
C SER A 100 15.31 7.61 -9.21
N ALA A 101 14.02 7.50 -9.57
CA ALA A 101 13.13 6.49 -9.02
C ALA A 101 13.53 5.07 -9.45
N LEU A 102 13.91 4.91 -10.72
CA LEU A 102 14.40 3.65 -11.27
C LEU A 102 15.72 3.20 -10.61
N TYR A 103 16.66 4.13 -10.42
CA TYR A 103 17.90 3.86 -9.69
C TYR A 103 17.62 3.29 -8.29
N LYS A 104 16.72 3.94 -7.53
CA LYS A 104 16.33 3.46 -6.19
C LYS A 104 15.67 2.09 -6.25
N MET A 105 14.78 1.85 -7.21
CA MET A 105 14.12 0.55 -7.37
C MET A 105 15.11 -0.56 -7.68
N VAL A 106 16.08 -0.33 -8.56
CA VAL A 106 17.15 -1.29 -8.88
C VAL A 106 18.04 -1.55 -7.67
N HIS A 107 18.40 -0.49 -6.93
CA HIS A 107 19.20 -0.61 -5.71
C HIS A 107 18.47 -1.46 -4.67
N ILE A 108 17.20 -1.18 -4.39
CA ILE A 108 16.36 -1.95 -3.45
C ILE A 108 16.26 -3.42 -3.90
N ALA A 109 16.03 -3.66 -5.19
CA ALA A 109 15.92 -5.01 -5.73
C ALA A 109 17.19 -5.83 -5.48
N LYS A 110 18.35 -5.22 -5.67
CA LYS A 110 19.66 -5.86 -5.42
C LYS A 110 19.91 -6.09 -3.94
N ASP A 111 19.68 -5.06 -3.12
CA ASP A 111 19.95 -5.11 -1.68
C ASP A 111 19.10 -6.20 -0.99
N CYS A 112 17.80 -6.25 -1.28
CA CYS A 112 16.93 -7.30 -0.72
C CYS A 112 17.01 -8.63 -1.48
N GLN A 113 17.81 -8.74 -2.53
CA GLN A 113 17.86 -9.93 -3.40
C GLN A 113 16.45 -10.35 -3.84
N ALA A 114 15.74 -9.43 -4.47
CA ALA A 114 14.37 -9.66 -4.90
C ALA A 114 14.27 -10.85 -5.84
N ALA A 115 13.30 -11.74 -5.59
CA ALA A 115 13.04 -12.91 -6.43
C ALA A 115 12.04 -12.61 -7.57
N GLY A 116 11.31 -11.49 -7.49
CA GLY A 116 10.35 -11.08 -8.51
C GLY A 116 9.72 -9.73 -8.21
N ILE A 117 8.84 -9.29 -9.11
CA ILE A 117 8.16 -8.00 -9.03
C ILE A 117 6.68 -8.22 -9.29
N LEU A 118 5.84 -7.80 -8.36
CA LEU A 118 4.39 -7.72 -8.53
C LEU A 118 4.01 -6.30 -8.95
N THR A 119 3.05 -6.22 -9.87
CA THR A 119 2.66 -4.93 -10.45
C THR A 119 1.26 -5.02 -11.07
N SER A 120 0.79 -3.92 -11.68
CA SER A 120 -0.34 -3.91 -12.59
C SER A 120 0.11 -4.04 -14.06
N ARG A 121 -0.75 -4.58 -14.91
CA ARG A 121 -0.47 -4.74 -16.34
C ARG A 121 -0.18 -3.39 -17.01
N ASP A 122 -1.01 -2.39 -16.72
CA ASP A 122 -0.88 -1.07 -17.31
C ASP A 122 0.42 -0.38 -16.88
N TYR A 123 0.79 -0.53 -15.61
CA TYR A 123 2.06 0.01 -15.11
C TYR A 123 3.26 -0.69 -15.75
N GLN A 124 3.23 -2.02 -15.90
CA GLN A 124 4.30 -2.77 -16.58
C GLN A 124 4.49 -2.30 -18.02
N ALA A 125 3.41 -2.09 -18.77
CA ALA A 125 3.45 -1.59 -20.15
C ALA A 125 4.02 -0.16 -20.19
N SER A 126 3.57 0.70 -19.29
CA SER A 126 4.07 2.09 -19.16
C SER A 126 5.56 2.12 -18.82
N LEU A 127 6.02 1.28 -17.88
CA LEU A 127 7.42 1.18 -17.51
C LEU A 127 8.31 0.76 -18.69
N LYS A 128 7.91 -0.27 -19.44
CA LYS A 128 8.62 -0.70 -20.66
C LYS A 128 8.76 0.43 -21.67
N THR A 129 7.70 1.20 -21.87
CA THR A 129 7.69 2.37 -22.77
C THR A 129 8.65 3.46 -22.28
N ASN A 130 8.64 3.75 -20.99
CA ASN A 130 9.52 4.75 -20.38
C ASN A 130 11.00 4.31 -20.43
N LEU A 131 11.30 3.04 -20.21
CA LEU A 131 12.65 2.48 -20.36
C LEU A 131 13.18 2.66 -21.77
N ALA A 132 12.36 2.34 -22.81
CA ALA A 132 12.76 2.50 -24.19
C ALA A 132 13.05 3.97 -24.59
N ARG A 133 12.36 4.93 -23.97
CA ARG A 133 12.49 6.37 -24.28
C ARG A 133 13.60 7.08 -23.51
N SER A 134 13.98 6.58 -22.34
CA SER A 134 14.77 7.35 -21.36
C SER A 134 16.27 7.30 -21.56
N GLY A 135 16.80 6.48 -22.47
CA GLY A 135 18.25 6.30 -22.65
C GLY A 135 18.98 5.84 -21.37
N VAL A 136 18.28 5.17 -20.48
CA VAL A 136 18.75 4.81 -19.12
C VAL A 136 20.02 3.98 -19.13
N SER A 137 20.27 3.21 -20.18
CA SER A 137 21.52 2.44 -20.36
C SER A 137 22.77 3.35 -20.38
N ALA A 138 22.60 4.62 -20.74
CA ALA A 138 23.71 5.60 -20.72
C ALA A 138 23.99 6.19 -19.33
N CYS A 139 23.10 5.97 -18.35
CA CYS A 139 23.19 6.57 -17.01
C CYS A 139 23.80 5.63 -15.94
N GLY A 140 24.33 4.47 -16.33
CA GLY A 140 24.96 3.51 -15.40
C GLY A 140 23.97 2.77 -14.46
N ILE A 141 22.67 2.81 -14.75
CA ILE A 141 21.66 2.06 -13.99
C ILE A 141 21.60 0.65 -14.55
N ASP A 142 21.83 -0.36 -13.71
CA ASP A 142 21.76 -1.77 -14.08
C ASP A 142 20.29 -2.23 -14.21
N VAL A 143 19.67 -1.81 -15.30
CA VAL A 143 18.28 -2.15 -15.62
C VAL A 143 18.14 -3.64 -15.94
N ASP A 144 19.19 -4.29 -16.40
CA ASP A 144 19.16 -5.71 -16.75
C ASP A 144 18.84 -6.58 -15.54
N TYR A 145 19.25 -6.15 -14.35
CA TYR A 145 18.93 -6.86 -13.12
C TYR A 145 17.41 -6.99 -12.91
N ILE A 146 16.67 -5.88 -12.96
CA ILE A 146 15.20 -5.92 -12.77
C ILE A 146 14.47 -6.48 -13.99
N SER A 147 15.03 -6.32 -15.19
CA SER A 147 14.47 -6.91 -16.42
C SER A 147 14.58 -8.43 -16.45
N GLY A 148 15.58 -8.98 -15.78
CA GLY A 148 15.77 -10.43 -15.60
C GLY A 148 14.86 -11.06 -14.54
N LEU A 149 14.22 -10.26 -13.66
CA LEU A 149 13.28 -10.77 -12.68
C LEU A 149 11.93 -11.11 -13.32
N PRO A 150 11.18 -12.10 -12.80
CA PRO A 150 9.80 -12.32 -13.21
C PRO A 150 8.91 -11.15 -12.78
N TRP A 151 8.19 -10.57 -13.74
CA TRP A 151 7.18 -9.55 -13.55
C TRP A 151 5.80 -10.15 -13.67
N MET A 152 4.96 -9.96 -12.67
CA MET A 152 3.63 -10.56 -12.61
C MET A 152 2.57 -9.49 -12.35
N ALA A 153 1.59 -9.42 -13.23
CA ALA A 153 0.43 -8.55 -13.11
C ALA A 153 -0.63 -9.28 -12.27
N THR A 154 -0.87 -8.77 -11.06
CA THR A 154 -1.74 -9.48 -10.11
C THR A 154 -3.22 -9.45 -10.50
N GLU A 155 -3.66 -8.51 -11.34
CA GLU A 155 -5.04 -8.50 -11.88
C GLU A 155 -5.39 -9.79 -12.62
N GLU A 156 -4.40 -10.56 -13.09
CA GLU A 156 -4.59 -11.85 -13.74
C GLU A 156 -4.93 -12.98 -12.74
N PHE A 157 -4.70 -12.76 -11.46
CA PHE A 157 -4.88 -13.74 -10.39
C PHE A 157 -6.30 -13.65 -9.80
N VAL A 158 -7.30 -14.05 -10.59
CA VAL A 158 -8.72 -13.80 -10.24
C VAL A 158 -9.38 -14.94 -9.48
N THR A 159 -8.85 -16.16 -9.56
CA THR A 159 -9.50 -17.33 -8.97
C THR A 159 -8.68 -17.91 -7.83
N PRO A 160 -9.25 -18.09 -6.62
CA PRO A 160 -8.57 -18.79 -5.55
C PRO A 160 -8.16 -20.21 -5.96
N ILE A 161 -6.95 -20.61 -5.63
CA ILE A 161 -6.43 -21.95 -5.93
C ILE A 161 -6.52 -22.81 -4.65
N ALA A 162 -7.32 -23.88 -4.73
CA ALA A 162 -7.49 -24.82 -3.63
C ALA A 162 -6.21 -25.65 -3.39
N GLY A 163 -6.08 -26.17 -2.16
CA GLY A 163 -5.03 -27.13 -1.80
C GLY A 163 -3.68 -26.51 -1.45
N ARG A 164 -3.61 -25.20 -1.29
CA ARG A 164 -2.41 -24.52 -0.79
C ARG A 164 -2.14 -24.96 0.66
N PRO A 165 -0.95 -25.47 1.00
CA PRO A 165 -0.60 -25.75 2.39
C PRO A 165 -0.56 -24.43 3.19
N ALA A 166 -0.88 -24.52 4.47
CA ALA A 166 -0.65 -23.39 5.37
C ALA A 166 0.84 -23.03 5.31
N ALA A 167 1.17 -21.89 4.76
CA ALA A 167 2.56 -21.44 4.71
C ALA A 167 3.08 -21.26 6.15
N ALA A 168 4.29 -21.73 6.41
CA ALA A 168 4.97 -21.35 7.64
C ALA A 168 5.14 -19.83 7.60
N HIS A 169 4.48 -19.13 8.53
CA HIS A 169 4.57 -17.69 8.59
C HIS A 169 6.01 -17.27 8.89
N SER A 170 6.60 -16.48 8.00
CA SER A 170 7.83 -15.79 8.30
C SER A 170 7.63 -14.89 9.54
N LYS A 171 8.61 -14.77 10.41
CA LYS A 171 8.60 -13.72 11.44
C LYS A 171 8.59 -12.33 10.82
N VAL A 172 9.30 -12.17 9.70
CA VAL A 172 9.35 -10.94 8.92
C VAL A 172 8.02 -10.78 8.19
N LEU A 173 7.37 -9.64 8.40
CA LEU A 173 6.14 -9.29 7.71
C LEU A 173 6.45 -8.66 6.36
N PHE A 174 7.34 -7.65 6.34
CA PHE A 174 7.77 -6.96 5.12
C PHE A 174 9.09 -6.21 5.33
N LEU A 175 9.67 -5.72 4.24
CA LEU A 175 10.80 -4.79 4.28
C LEU A 175 10.32 -3.40 3.90
N GLN A 176 10.55 -2.43 4.81
CA GLN A 176 10.28 -1.01 4.55
C GLN A 176 11.58 -0.31 4.20
N TYR A 177 11.71 0.11 2.94
CA TYR A 177 12.85 0.93 2.53
C TYR A 177 12.60 2.41 2.83
N THR A 178 13.57 3.03 3.49
CA THR A 178 13.55 4.46 3.81
C THR A 178 14.68 5.16 3.07
N SER A 179 14.47 6.45 2.75
CA SER A 179 15.49 7.25 2.04
C SER A 179 16.70 7.59 2.90
N GLY A 180 16.67 7.30 4.22
CA GLY A 180 17.77 7.55 5.15
C GLY A 180 18.42 8.95 5.03
N SER A 181 19.41 9.25 5.88
CA SER A 181 20.29 10.42 5.75
C SER A 181 21.38 10.23 4.66
N THR A 182 21.50 9.04 4.10
CA THR A 182 22.40 8.67 3.01
C THR A 182 21.62 8.53 1.71
N MET A 183 22.30 8.71 0.55
CA MET A 183 21.64 8.59 -0.77
C MET A 183 21.12 7.16 -1.06
N GLU A 184 21.61 6.15 -0.35
CA GLU A 184 21.22 4.74 -0.53
C GLU A 184 20.05 4.37 0.39
N PRO A 185 18.96 3.80 -0.15
CA PRO A 185 17.85 3.30 0.64
C PRO A 185 18.29 2.19 1.59
N LYS A 186 17.77 2.22 2.83
CA LYS A 186 18.01 1.18 3.84
C LYS A 186 16.73 0.39 4.11
N GLY A 187 16.84 -0.94 4.07
CA GLY A 187 15.71 -1.85 4.35
C GLY A 187 15.53 -2.07 5.84
N VAL A 188 14.42 -1.62 6.38
CA VAL A 188 14.00 -1.90 7.77
C VAL A 188 13.18 -3.18 7.78
N ILE A 189 13.57 -4.14 8.60
CA ILE A 189 12.83 -5.38 8.81
C ILE A 189 11.65 -5.09 9.74
N VAL A 190 10.43 -5.24 9.26
CA VAL A 190 9.21 -5.11 10.05
C VAL A 190 8.61 -6.49 10.27
N THR A 191 8.35 -6.85 11.53
CA THR A 191 7.78 -8.14 11.92
C THR A 191 6.29 -8.03 12.18
N HIS A 192 5.58 -9.18 12.18
CA HIS A 192 4.19 -9.24 12.63
C HIS A 192 4.03 -8.68 14.05
N GLU A 193 4.95 -9.01 14.94
CA GLU A 193 4.97 -8.55 16.34
C GLU A 193 5.08 -7.03 16.42
N ASN A 194 5.98 -6.41 15.64
CA ASN A 194 6.11 -4.95 15.63
C ASN A 194 4.77 -4.26 15.30
N ILE A 195 4.03 -4.79 14.32
CA ILE A 195 2.74 -4.21 13.93
C ILE A 195 1.67 -4.45 15.00
N LEU A 196 1.60 -5.67 15.56
CA LEU A 196 0.59 -6.01 16.57
C LEU A 196 0.78 -5.25 17.88
N ASP A 197 2.03 -5.03 18.31
CA ASP A 197 2.35 -4.34 19.56
C ASP A 197 2.16 -2.83 19.45
N THR A 198 2.44 -2.24 18.28
CA THR A 198 2.34 -0.79 18.09
C THR A 198 0.93 -0.33 17.69
N CYS A 199 0.14 -1.18 17.04
CA CYS A 199 -1.22 -0.84 16.59
C CYS A 199 -2.12 -0.28 17.72
N PRO A 200 -2.19 -0.87 18.93
CA PRO A 200 -3.00 -0.33 20.03
C PRO A 200 -2.55 1.03 20.53
N LEU A 201 -1.26 1.38 20.35
CA LEU A 201 -0.68 2.65 20.79
C LEU A 201 -1.01 3.80 19.83
N VAL A 202 -1.21 3.51 18.56
CA VAL A 202 -1.48 4.51 17.53
C VAL A 202 -2.98 4.73 17.35
N ILE A 203 -3.78 3.67 17.38
CA ILE A 203 -5.24 3.73 17.28
C ILE A 203 -5.84 3.08 18.55
N ASP A 204 -6.31 3.90 19.44
CA ASP A 204 -6.81 3.50 20.77
C ASP A 204 -8.27 3.01 20.77
N HIS A 205 -9.03 3.29 19.69
CA HIS A 205 -10.44 2.92 19.56
C HIS A 205 -10.66 1.83 18.52
N SER A 206 -11.75 1.08 18.69
CA SER A 206 -12.20 0.05 17.73
C SER A 206 -12.92 0.68 16.53
N SER A 207 -12.87 -0.03 15.41
CA SER A 207 -13.58 0.35 14.19
C SER A 207 -13.27 1.77 13.68
N PRO A 208 -12.01 2.18 13.56
CA PRO A 208 -11.66 3.50 13.05
C PRO A 208 -12.11 3.66 11.59
N VAL A 209 -12.53 4.88 11.25
CA VAL A 209 -12.74 5.30 9.85
C VAL A 209 -11.60 6.23 9.48
N VAL A 210 -10.77 5.81 8.55
CA VAL A 210 -9.56 6.53 8.15
C VAL A 210 -9.71 7.08 6.74
N ILE A 211 -9.37 8.36 6.56
CA ILE A 211 -9.19 8.97 5.24
C ILE A 211 -7.70 9.16 4.99
N SER A 212 -7.20 8.68 3.83
CA SER A 212 -5.79 8.78 3.49
C SER A 212 -5.55 9.03 2.01
N TRP A 213 -4.70 10.02 1.72
CA TRP A 213 -4.11 10.27 0.41
C TRP A 213 -2.61 9.90 0.38
N LEU A 214 -2.09 9.36 1.49
CA LEU A 214 -0.68 9.06 1.62
C LEU A 214 -0.25 7.92 0.69
N PRO A 215 0.98 7.99 0.15
CA PRO A 215 1.53 6.90 -0.65
C PRO A 215 1.58 5.59 0.12
N GLN A 216 1.06 4.53 -0.48
CA GLN A 216 0.96 3.20 0.15
C GLN A 216 2.31 2.47 0.27
N TYR A 217 3.33 2.91 -0.47
CA TYR A 217 4.70 2.40 -0.33
C TYR A 217 5.48 3.07 0.83
N HIS A 218 4.90 4.08 1.49
CA HIS A 218 5.47 4.78 2.64
C HIS A 218 4.88 4.24 3.95
N ASP A 219 5.68 4.16 5.02
CA ASP A 219 5.28 3.62 6.32
C ASP A 219 4.03 4.27 6.90
N MET A 220 3.96 5.61 6.93
CA MET A 220 2.79 6.35 7.44
C MET A 220 1.51 5.99 6.65
N GLY A 221 1.61 5.86 5.33
CA GLY A 221 0.50 5.41 4.50
C GLY A 221 0.16 3.95 4.75
N LEU A 222 1.11 3.04 4.52
CA LEU A 222 0.87 1.60 4.62
C LEU A 222 0.48 1.18 6.03
N ILE A 223 1.33 1.47 7.02
CA ILE A 223 1.13 0.99 8.39
C ILE A 223 -0.01 1.76 9.05
N GLY A 224 0.06 3.09 9.07
CA GLY A 224 -0.87 3.93 9.80
C GLY A 224 -2.27 3.96 9.21
N CYS A 225 -2.38 3.95 7.87
CA CYS A 225 -3.67 4.16 7.22
C CYS A 225 -4.30 2.88 6.62
N TYR A 226 -3.55 1.80 6.42
CA TYR A 226 -4.12 0.55 5.90
C TYR A 226 -3.98 -0.62 6.87
N LEU A 227 -2.80 -0.88 7.45
CA LEU A 227 -2.63 -2.04 8.34
C LEU A 227 -3.34 -1.87 9.68
N TYR A 228 -3.10 -0.76 10.39
CA TYR A 228 -3.70 -0.55 11.71
C TYR A 228 -5.23 -0.47 11.71
N PRO A 229 -5.88 0.28 10.77
CA PRO A 229 -7.34 0.26 10.70
C PRO A 229 -7.90 -1.13 10.46
N ALA A 230 -7.31 -1.90 9.56
CA ALA A 230 -7.73 -3.27 9.27
C ALA A 230 -7.69 -4.17 10.52
N LEU A 231 -6.62 -4.09 11.31
CA LEU A 231 -6.45 -4.88 12.53
C LEU A 231 -7.41 -4.45 13.66
N LYS A 232 -7.95 -3.24 13.60
CA LYS A 232 -8.92 -2.70 14.56
C LYS A 232 -10.37 -2.87 14.12
N GLY A 233 -10.62 -3.62 13.05
CA GLY A 233 -11.96 -3.78 12.50
C GLY A 233 -12.50 -2.51 11.84
N GLY A 234 -11.63 -1.62 11.39
CA GLY A 234 -11.96 -0.31 10.80
C GLY A 234 -12.16 -0.34 9.30
N THR A 235 -12.31 0.86 8.74
CA THR A 235 -12.45 1.11 7.31
C THR A 235 -11.46 2.18 6.88
N THR A 236 -10.80 2.01 5.73
CA THR A 236 -9.97 3.06 5.12
C THR A 236 -10.54 3.46 3.77
N TYR A 237 -10.76 4.76 3.60
CA TYR A 237 -11.03 5.40 2.31
C TYR A 237 -9.74 6.05 1.84
N GLY A 238 -9.19 5.54 0.74
CA GLY A 238 -7.95 6.02 0.14
C GLY A 238 -8.21 6.79 -1.15
N PHE A 239 -7.34 7.73 -1.50
CA PHE A 239 -7.27 8.34 -2.81
C PHE A 239 -5.82 8.73 -3.15
N SER A 240 -5.56 9.12 -4.39
CA SER A 240 -4.17 9.31 -4.81
C SER A 240 -3.54 10.59 -4.24
N PRO A 241 -2.20 10.60 -4.00
CA PRO A 241 -1.49 11.85 -3.68
C PRO A 241 -1.65 12.92 -4.77
N THR A 242 -1.84 12.52 -6.01
CA THR A 242 -2.05 13.44 -7.14
C THR A 242 -3.39 14.16 -7.01
N ASP A 243 -4.45 13.44 -6.63
CA ASP A 243 -5.78 14.02 -6.43
C ASP A 243 -5.79 15.01 -5.26
N PHE A 244 -5.07 14.70 -4.17
CA PHE A 244 -4.85 15.65 -3.08
C PHE A 244 -4.18 16.94 -3.58
N ILE A 245 -3.12 16.83 -4.39
CA ILE A 245 -2.41 18.01 -4.91
C ILE A 245 -3.29 18.82 -5.86
N GLN A 246 -4.10 18.16 -6.68
CA GLN A 246 -5.01 18.83 -7.62
C GLN A 246 -6.21 19.47 -6.92
N ARG A 247 -6.79 18.76 -5.95
CA ARG A 247 -8.01 19.16 -5.23
C ARG A 247 -7.85 18.93 -3.72
N PRO A 248 -7.12 19.80 -3.00
CA PRO A 248 -6.86 19.59 -1.56
C PRO A 248 -8.12 19.51 -0.70
N ILE A 249 -9.21 20.18 -1.12
CA ILE A 249 -10.51 20.13 -0.41
C ILE A 249 -11.08 18.72 -0.36
N LEU A 250 -10.75 17.85 -1.31
CA LEU A 250 -11.19 16.45 -1.33
C LEU A 250 -10.87 15.73 0.00
N TRP A 251 -9.74 16.04 0.61
CA TRP A 251 -9.37 15.45 1.91
C TRP A 251 -10.38 15.79 3.00
N PHE A 252 -10.84 17.05 3.07
CA PHE A 252 -11.82 17.53 4.04
C PHE A 252 -13.24 17.08 3.69
N ASP A 253 -13.59 17.11 2.39
CA ASP A 253 -14.87 16.61 1.88
C ASP A 253 -15.04 15.13 2.25
N ALA A 254 -14.01 14.31 2.00
CA ALA A 254 -14.04 12.88 2.34
C ALA A 254 -14.11 12.65 3.86
N MET A 255 -13.35 13.43 4.68
CA MET A 255 -13.45 13.32 6.13
C MET A 255 -14.86 13.64 6.63
N THR A 256 -15.52 14.62 6.03
CA THR A 256 -16.90 15.00 6.34
C THR A 256 -17.89 13.92 5.90
N ALA A 257 -17.83 13.52 4.63
CA ALA A 257 -18.79 12.59 4.02
C ALA A 257 -18.77 11.21 4.69
N TYR A 258 -17.59 10.70 4.98
CA TYR A 258 -17.40 9.37 5.57
C TYR A 258 -17.24 9.39 7.09
N ARG A 259 -17.41 10.57 7.74
CA ARG A 259 -17.31 10.76 9.18
C ARG A 259 -16.01 10.17 9.75
N ALA A 260 -14.89 10.59 9.18
CA ALA A 260 -13.57 10.10 9.56
C ALA A 260 -13.32 10.26 11.07
N THR A 261 -12.74 9.22 11.68
CA THR A 261 -12.27 9.27 13.06
C THR A 261 -10.77 9.45 13.16
N ALA A 262 -10.04 9.14 12.07
CA ALA A 262 -8.60 9.31 12.01
C ALA A 262 -8.12 9.70 10.61
N THR A 263 -7.02 10.43 10.56
CA THR A 263 -6.27 10.72 9.34
C THR A 263 -4.81 10.93 9.68
N ALA A 264 -3.95 10.87 8.65
CA ALA A 264 -2.52 11.12 8.80
C ALA A 264 -2.03 12.01 7.65
N ALA A 265 -1.15 12.95 7.98
CA ALA A 265 -0.50 13.76 6.95
C ALA A 265 0.79 14.40 7.48
N PRO A 266 1.84 14.53 6.67
CA PRO A 266 3.03 15.29 7.05
C PRO A 266 2.73 16.79 7.08
N ASN A 267 3.50 17.54 7.87
CA ASN A 267 3.31 18.98 8.12
C ASN A 267 3.07 19.81 6.86
N PHE A 268 3.78 19.51 5.77
CA PHE A 268 3.63 20.27 4.53
C PHE A 268 2.21 20.24 3.96
N ALA A 269 1.42 19.20 4.25
CA ALA A 269 0.07 19.07 3.73
C ALA A 269 -0.85 20.16 4.28
N TYR A 270 -0.69 20.47 5.58
CA TYR A 270 -1.45 21.56 6.23
C TYR A 270 -1.05 22.91 5.65
N ASP A 271 0.27 23.17 5.53
CA ASP A 271 0.77 24.38 4.88
C ASP A 271 0.27 24.49 3.45
N TYR A 272 0.23 23.37 2.72
CA TYR A 272 -0.28 23.36 1.35
C TYR A 272 -1.75 23.75 1.26
N CYS A 273 -2.58 23.23 2.18
CA CYS A 273 -4.00 23.58 2.26
C CYS A 273 -4.24 25.04 2.66
N LEU A 274 -3.38 25.59 3.54
CA LEU A 274 -3.51 26.97 4.05
C LEU A 274 -2.99 28.05 3.07
N ARG A 275 -2.28 27.68 2.01
CA ARG A 275 -1.78 28.66 1.01
C ARG A 275 -2.95 29.34 0.32
N ALA A 276 -2.82 30.65 0.14
CA ALA A 276 -3.84 31.50 -0.49
C ALA A 276 -4.35 30.92 -1.82
N GLY A 277 -5.69 30.84 -1.93
CA GLY A 277 -6.37 30.34 -3.13
C GLY A 277 -6.44 28.83 -3.30
N ARG A 278 -5.93 28.02 -2.34
CA ARG A 278 -6.07 26.55 -2.39
C ARG A 278 -7.39 26.07 -1.82
N LEU A 279 -7.82 26.65 -0.69
CA LEU A 279 -9.12 26.38 -0.08
C LEU A 279 -9.85 27.70 0.12
N SER A 280 -11.14 27.73 -0.21
CA SER A 280 -11.98 28.88 0.09
C SER A 280 -12.51 28.76 1.54
N LYS A 281 -12.81 29.91 2.13
CA LYS A 281 -13.39 29.95 3.47
C LYS A 281 -14.74 29.22 3.52
N GLU A 282 -15.57 29.42 2.50
CA GLU A 282 -16.88 28.79 2.35
C GLU A 282 -16.76 27.26 2.29
N SER A 283 -15.76 26.74 1.54
CA SER A 283 -15.51 25.29 1.46
C SER A 283 -15.11 24.71 2.81
N LEU A 284 -14.28 25.41 3.60
CA LEU A 284 -13.87 24.97 4.92
C LEU A 284 -15.02 25.05 5.95
N GLU A 285 -15.85 26.09 5.88
CA GLU A 285 -17.02 26.25 6.76
C GLU A 285 -18.10 25.18 6.50
N ALA A 286 -18.13 24.59 5.30
CA ALA A 286 -19.02 23.48 4.97
C ALA A 286 -18.55 22.11 5.51
N CYS A 287 -17.29 22.00 5.99
CA CYS A 287 -16.75 20.74 6.47
C CYS A 287 -17.11 20.47 7.93
N ASP A 288 -17.57 19.25 8.21
CA ASP A 288 -17.81 18.75 9.57
C ASP A 288 -16.72 17.74 9.95
N LEU A 289 -15.76 18.19 10.75
CA LEU A 289 -14.68 17.37 11.28
C LEU A 289 -14.91 16.92 12.72
N SER A 290 -16.12 17.06 13.27
CA SER A 290 -16.46 16.76 14.66
C SER A 290 -16.28 15.28 15.03
N SER A 291 -16.25 14.38 14.04
CA SER A 291 -15.98 12.95 14.23
C SER A 291 -14.50 12.61 14.41
N LEU A 292 -13.59 13.52 14.05
CA LEU A 292 -12.14 13.26 14.05
C LEU A 292 -11.61 13.16 15.49
N ARG A 293 -10.89 12.10 15.79
CA ARG A 293 -10.29 11.81 17.12
C ARG A 293 -8.77 11.77 17.08
N VAL A 294 -8.21 11.26 15.95
CA VAL A 294 -6.77 11.05 15.79
C VAL A 294 -6.30 11.76 14.53
N LEU A 295 -5.30 12.59 14.70
CA LEU A 295 -4.59 13.25 13.61
C LEU A 295 -3.10 12.98 13.80
N MET A 296 -2.56 12.09 12.96
CA MET A 296 -1.14 11.74 12.98
C MET A 296 -0.35 12.69 12.08
N CYS A 297 0.81 13.12 12.56
CA CYS A 297 1.70 14.03 11.85
C CYS A 297 3.16 13.55 11.93
#